data_ddc031ffe20dc04a436160f8549c1741
#
_entry.id   ddc031ffe20dc04a436160f8549c1741
#
_cell.length_a   1.000
_cell.length_b   1.000
_cell.length_c   1.000
_cell.angle_alpha   90.00
_cell.angle_beta   90.00
_cell.angle_gamma   90.00
#
_symmetry.space_group_name_H-M   'P 1'
#
loop_
_entity.id
_entity.type
_entity.pdbx_description
1 polymer ?
#
loop_
_entity_poly.entity_id
_entity_poly.type
_entity_poly.pdbx_seq_one_letter_code
_entity_poly.pdbx_strand_id
1 'polypeptide(L)'
;MYLLHHEEIESLAENIPEVKRIRFFMTFGQSYLTHMQCLENVGMLSTVPVVFEGQEIVPIKFLKALLPDPASLGPRTHGRTNIGCIFTGKKDGKEKSYYIYNVCDHQACYKEVESQAISYTTGVPAMCGALMLLTGKWTQTGVHTVEEFDPDPFLEALNTYGLPCRESHTPVLVDE
;
A
#
# COMPACT_ATOMS: atom_id res chain seq x y z
N MET A 1 2.17 10.97 9.77
CA MET A 1 1.18 9.92 9.46
C MET A 1 -0.15 10.60 9.14
N TYR A 2 -0.78 10.23 8.02
CA TYR A 2 -1.98 10.88 7.50
C TYR A 2 -3.11 9.85 7.44
N LEU A 3 -4.28 10.22 8.00
CA LEU A 3 -5.51 9.42 7.87
C LEU A 3 -6.07 9.65 6.48
N LEU A 4 -6.25 8.58 5.72
CA LEU A 4 -6.77 8.61 4.36
C LEU A 4 -7.93 7.63 4.21
N HIS A 5 -8.73 7.84 3.16
CA HIS A 5 -9.68 6.84 2.70
C HIS A 5 -8.95 5.82 1.80
N HIS A 6 -9.36 4.57 1.88
CA HIS A 6 -8.93 3.51 1.00
C HIS A 6 -10.08 2.52 0.77
N GLU A 7 -10.22 2.01 -0.42
CA GLU A 7 -11.39 1.19 -0.82
C GLU A 7 -11.51 -0.11 -0.03
N GLU A 8 -10.41 -0.71 0.41
CA GLU A 8 -10.46 -1.94 1.21
C GLU A 8 -11.16 -1.76 2.56
N ILE A 9 -11.29 -0.53 3.06
CA ILE A 9 -12.05 -0.26 4.29
C ILE A 9 -13.52 -0.65 4.13
N GLU A 10 -14.08 -0.48 2.94
CA GLU A 10 -15.48 -0.78 2.65
C GLU A 10 -15.72 -2.28 2.70
N SER A 11 -14.95 -3.07 1.96
CA SER A 11 -15.08 -4.53 1.93
C SER A 11 -14.77 -5.19 3.28
N LEU A 12 -13.75 -4.70 3.99
CA LEU A 12 -13.44 -5.16 5.36
C LEU A 12 -14.59 -4.89 6.33
N ALA A 13 -15.27 -3.74 6.22
CA ALA A 13 -16.41 -3.42 7.09
C ALA A 13 -17.63 -4.30 6.79
N GLU A 14 -17.84 -4.67 5.52
CA GLU A 14 -18.92 -5.56 5.12
C GLU A 14 -18.67 -7.02 5.56
N ASN A 15 -17.45 -7.51 5.40
CA ASN A 15 -17.10 -8.91 5.65
C ASN A 15 -16.71 -9.21 7.10
N ILE A 16 -16.39 -8.19 7.92
CA ILE A 16 -16.00 -8.35 9.32
C ILE A 16 -16.89 -7.47 10.23
N PRO A 17 -18.16 -7.83 10.42
CA PRO A 17 -19.15 -7.00 11.12
C PRO A 17 -18.84 -6.74 12.60
N GLU A 18 -17.99 -7.55 13.23
CA GLU A 18 -17.57 -7.36 14.62
C GLU A 18 -16.56 -6.21 14.79
N VAL A 19 -15.95 -5.74 13.72
CA VAL A 19 -14.98 -4.64 13.78
C VAL A 19 -15.71 -3.33 14.02
N LYS A 20 -15.36 -2.65 15.13
CA LYS A 20 -15.99 -1.38 15.52
C LYS A 20 -15.36 -0.16 14.84
N ARG A 21 -14.14 -0.27 14.38
CA ARG A 21 -13.40 0.82 13.76
C ARG A 21 -12.26 0.30 12.89
N ILE A 22 -12.25 0.74 11.64
CA ILE A 22 -11.17 0.52 10.68
C ILE A 22 -10.62 1.88 10.27
N ARG A 23 -9.32 2.01 10.13
CA ARG A 23 -8.65 3.23 9.67
C ARG A 23 -7.46 2.87 8.82
N PHE A 24 -7.28 3.61 7.75
CA PHE A 24 -6.12 3.51 6.88
C PHE A 24 -5.22 4.73 7.06
N PHE A 25 -3.91 4.50 7.19
CA PHE A 25 -2.92 5.55 7.34
C PHE A 25 -1.80 5.37 6.34
N MET A 26 -1.27 6.49 5.85
CA MET A 26 -0.02 6.52 5.11
C MET A 26 0.98 7.45 5.78
N THR A 27 2.26 7.13 5.61
CA THR A 27 3.39 8.00 5.98
C THR A 27 4.07 8.50 4.71
N PHE A 28 4.62 9.70 4.80
CA PHE A 28 5.37 10.32 3.71
C PHE A 28 6.67 10.89 4.27
N GLY A 29 7.77 10.70 3.54
CA GLY A 29 9.06 11.28 3.89
C GLY A 29 9.04 12.82 3.84
N GLN A 30 9.88 13.47 4.64
CA GLN A 30 9.93 14.93 4.72
C GLN A 30 10.23 15.59 3.36
N SER A 31 11.10 14.98 2.56
CA SER A 31 11.40 15.47 1.21
C SER A 31 10.15 15.52 0.33
N TYR A 32 9.35 14.45 0.32
CA TYR A 32 8.09 14.42 -0.43
C TYR A 32 7.15 15.54 0.01
N LEU A 33 6.94 15.70 1.32
CA LEU A 33 6.05 16.72 1.87
C LEU A 33 6.51 18.13 1.49
N THR A 34 7.81 18.40 1.52
CA THR A 34 8.38 19.69 1.13
C THR A 34 8.13 20.01 -0.34
N HIS A 35 8.32 19.03 -1.23
CA HIS A 35 8.05 19.22 -2.66
C HIS A 35 6.56 19.43 -2.93
N MET A 36 5.69 18.63 -2.31
CA MET A 36 4.24 18.77 -2.46
C MET A 36 3.75 20.12 -1.98
N GLN A 37 4.25 20.61 -0.83
CA GLN A 37 3.90 21.93 -0.32
C GLN A 37 4.37 23.05 -1.26
N CYS A 38 5.55 22.93 -1.85
CA CYS A 38 6.04 23.89 -2.84
C CYS A 38 5.13 23.92 -4.08
N LEU A 39 4.78 22.75 -4.63
CA LEU A 39 3.91 22.63 -5.80
C LEU A 39 2.49 23.16 -5.51
N GLU A 40 1.98 22.94 -4.31
CA GLU A 40 0.70 23.50 -3.86
C GLU A 40 0.77 25.04 -3.80
N ASN A 41 1.77 25.59 -3.13
CA ASN A 41 1.93 27.03 -2.95
C ASN A 41 2.06 27.81 -4.28
N VAL A 42 2.65 27.20 -5.31
CA VAL A 42 2.75 27.82 -6.64
C VAL A 42 1.56 27.46 -7.56
N GLY A 43 0.55 26.75 -7.05
CA GLY A 43 -0.68 26.42 -7.78
C GLY A 43 -0.55 25.27 -8.78
N MET A 44 0.58 24.55 -8.81
CA MET A 44 0.80 23.45 -9.77
C MET A 44 -0.07 22.21 -9.47
N LEU A 45 -0.65 22.07 -8.29
CA LEU A 45 -1.57 20.98 -7.94
C LEU A 45 -3.04 21.32 -8.24
N SER A 46 -3.33 22.52 -8.76
CA SER A 46 -4.70 22.95 -9.08
C SER A 46 -5.29 22.12 -10.23
N THR A 47 -6.57 21.74 -10.03
CA THR A 47 -7.41 21.15 -11.08
C THR A 47 -8.22 22.20 -11.85
N VAL A 48 -8.18 23.46 -11.41
CA VAL A 48 -8.88 24.59 -12.05
C VAL A 48 -8.04 25.04 -13.25
N PRO A 49 -8.62 25.12 -14.46
CA PRO A 49 -7.91 25.60 -15.63
C PRO A 49 -7.44 27.06 -15.48
N VAL A 50 -6.29 27.36 -16.05
CA VAL A 50 -5.74 28.71 -16.22
C VAL A 50 -5.50 28.99 -17.71
N VAL A 51 -5.63 30.26 -18.12
CA VAL A 51 -5.34 30.66 -19.49
C VAL A 51 -3.87 31.13 -19.56
N PHE A 52 -3.06 30.50 -20.42
CA PHE A 52 -1.72 30.90 -20.74
C PHE A 52 -1.57 31.04 -22.26
N GLU A 53 -1.17 32.21 -22.74
CA GLU A 53 -1.01 32.51 -24.18
C GLU A 53 -2.24 32.13 -25.04
N GLY A 54 -3.46 32.33 -24.48
CA GLY A 54 -4.70 32.02 -25.18
C GLY A 54 -5.11 30.53 -25.15
N GLN A 55 -4.33 29.67 -24.49
CA GLN A 55 -4.63 28.25 -24.33
C GLN A 55 -5.06 27.96 -22.88
N GLU A 56 -6.05 27.07 -22.73
CA GLU A 56 -6.48 26.58 -21.44
C GLU A 56 -5.58 25.44 -20.98
N ILE A 57 -4.97 25.59 -19.81
CA ILE A 57 -4.07 24.61 -19.21
C ILE A 57 -4.58 24.24 -17.81
N VAL A 58 -4.68 22.96 -17.53
CA VAL A 58 -4.93 22.45 -16.16
C VAL A 58 -3.58 22.17 -15.51
N PRO A 59 -3.17 22.93 -14.47
CA PRO A 59 -1.81 22.87 -13.90
C PRO A 59 -1.35 21.47 -13.52
N ILE A 60 -2.18 20.69 -12.81
CA ILE A 60 -1.82 19.32 -12.38
C ILE A 60 -1.61 18.37 -13.57
N LYS A 61 -2.34 18.55 -14.68
CA LYS A 61 -2.16 17.75 -15.89
C LYS A 61 -0.84 18.09 -16.58
N PHE A 62 -0.48 19.38 -16.58
CA PHE A 62 0.80 19.83 -17.10
C PHE A 62 1.96 19.34 -16.24
N LEU A 63 1.85 19.44 -14.92
CA LEU A 63 2.82 18.86 -13.97
C LEU A 63 3.04 17.37 -14.24
N LYS A 64 1.95 16.59 -14.39
CA LYS A 64 2.04 15.16 -14.70
C LYS A 64 2.84 14.88 -15.98
N ALA A 65 2.71 15.72 -16.99
CA ALA A 65 3.45 15.57 -18.26
C ALA A 65 4.96 15.85 -18.11
N LEU A 66 5.36 16.63 -17.10
CA LEU A 66 6.76 16.95 -16.81
C LEU A 66 7.44 15.94 -15.88
N LEU A 67 6.67 15.21 -15.06
CA LEU A 67 7.21 14.24 -14.11
C LEU A 67 7.82 13.05 -14.87
N PRO A 68 8.96 12.53 -14.38
CA PRO A 68 9.53 11.31 -14.92
C PRO A 68 8.58 10.13 -14.76
N ASP A 69 8.67 9.16 -15.66
CA ASP A 69 7.99 7.89 -15.51
C ASP A 69 8.42 7.24 -14.17
N PRO A 70 7.46 6.86 -13.29
CA PRO A 70 7.76 6.19 -12.03
C PRO A 70 8.65 4.96 -12.17
N ALA A 71 8.50 4.18 -13.24
CA ALA A 71 9.35 3.02 -13.50
C ALA A 71 10.83 3.39 -13.66
N SER A 72 11.12 4.58 -14.23
CA SER A 72 12.50 5.07 -14.40
C SER A 72 13.19 5.46 -13.09
N LEU A 73 12.44 5.55 -11.99
CA LEU A 73 12.97 5.93 -10.68
C LEU A 73 13.52 4.74 -9.89
N GLY A 74 13.20 3.51 -10.28
CA GLY A 74 13.60 2.28 -9.58
C GLY A 74 15.11 2.23 -9.23
N PRO A 75 16.03 2.50 -10.16
CA PRO A 75 17.48 2.43 -9.88
C PRO A 75 17.98 3.38 -8.78
N ARG A 76 17.28 4.49 -8.58
CA ARG A 76 17.69 5.57 -7.65
C ARG A 76 16.79 5.72 -6.43
N THR A 77 15.75 4.90 -6.31
CA THR A 77 14.86 4.92 -5.15
C THR A 77 15.51 4.14 -4.01
N HIS A 78 15.69 4.80 -2.86
CA HIS A 78 16.25 4.23 -1.65
C HIS A 78 15.25 4.25 -0.51
N GLY A 79 15.47 3.43 0.51
CA GLY A 79 14.61 3.29 1.67
C GLY A 79 13.78 2.01 1.62
N ARG A 80 12.74 1.96 2.45
CA ARG A 80 11.92 0.78 2.63
C ARG A 80 10.44 1.15 2.63
N THR A 81 9.60 0.23 2.17
CA THR A 81 8.16 0.25 2.44
C THR A 81 7.88 -0.66 3.63
N ASN A 82 6.97 -0.23 4.50
CA ASN A 82 6.37 -1.06 5.53
C ASN A 82 4.86 -1.06 5.30
N ILE A 83 4.28 -2.24 5.14
CA ILE A 83 2.83 -2.43 4.99
C ILE A 83 2.40 -3.41 6.06
N GLY A 84 1.37 -3.08 6.82
CA GLY A 84 0.87 -3.97 7.85
C GLY A 84 -0.41 -3.50 8.51
N CYS A 85 -0.98 -4.39 9.30
CA CYS A 85 -2.22 -4.18 10.02
C CYS A 85 -2.01 -4.30 11.53
N ILE A 86 -2.49 -3.33 12.29
CA ILE A 86 -2.52 -3.37 13.75
C ILE A 86 -3.95 -3.66 14.18
N PHE A 87 -4.13 -4.79 14.85
CA PHE A 87 -5.39 -5.22 15.43
C PHE A 87 -5.38 -4.95 16.93
N THR A 88 -6.45 -4.35 17.44
CA THR A 88 -6.64 -4.15 18.86
C THR A 88 -8.03 -4.66 19.25
N GLY A 89 -8.10 -5.39 20.33
CA GLY A 89 -9.37 -5.98 20.78
C GLY A 89 -9.23 -6.72 22.11
N LYS A 90 -10.25 -7.52 22.42
CA LYS A 90 -10.26 -8.37 23.62
C LYS A 90 -10.28 -9.84 23.21
N LYS A 91 -9.43 -10.63 23.83
CA LYS A 91 -9.44 -12.09 23.77
C LYS A 91 -9.37 -12.63 25.19
N ASP A 92 -10.31 -13.50 25.55
CA ASP A 92 -10.43 -14.06 26.92
C ASP A 92 -10.54 -12.97 28.00
N GLY A 93 -11.29 -11.91 27.71
CA GLY A 93 -11.52 -10.77 28.63
C GLY A 93 -10.32 -9.81 28.77
N LYS A 94 -9.19 -10.09 28.15
CA LYS A 94 -7.97 -9.26 28.22
C LYS A 94 -7.77 -8.48 26.94
N GLU A 95 -7.33 -7.24 27.06
CA GLU A 95 -6.92 -6.44 25.91
C GLU A 95 -5.69 -7.07 25.23
N LYS A 96 -5.73 -7.13 23.92
CA LYS A 96 -4.68 -7.66 23.06
C LYS A 96 -4.41 -6.68 21.92
N SER A 97 -3.14 -6.56 21.57
CA SER A 97 -2.70 -5.94 20.33
C SER A 97 -1.89 -6.96 19.53
N TYR A 98 -2.09 -6.91 18.22
CA TYR A 98 -1.39 -7.76 17.28
C TYR A 98 -1.05 -6.94 16.04
N TYR A 99 0.20 -7.00 15.62
CA TYR A 99 0.69 -6.32 14.43
C TYR A 99 1.28 -7.36 13.49
N ILE A 100 0.72 -7.48 12.29
CA ILE A 100 1.27 -8.25 11.19
C ILE A 100 1.74 -7.28 10.11
N TYR A 101 2.95 -7.46 9.60
CA TYR A 101 3.55 -6.52 8.66
C TYR A 101 4.67 -7.16 7.82
N ASN A 102 4.96 -6.54 6.69
CA ASN A 102 6.17 -6.80 5.92
C ASN A 102 7.01 -5.53 5.76
N VAL A 103 8.28 -5.71 5.47
CA VAL A 103 9.22 -4.62 5.16
C VAL A 103 9.95 -5.00 3.88
N CYS A 104 9.93 -4.10 2.91
CA CYS A 104 10.49 -4.31 1.59
C CYS A 104 11.49 -3.20 1.24
N ASP A 105 12.72 -3.57 0.92
CA ASP A 105 13.77 -2.62 0.56
C ASP A 105 13.76 -2.33 -0.94
N HIS A 106 13.78 -1.05 -1.32
CA HIS A 106 13.71 -0.63 -2.73
C HIS A 106 14.86 -1.17 -3.58
N GLN A 107 16.09 -1.13 -3.06
CA GLN A 107 17.25 -1.57 -3.83
C GLN A 107 17.34 -3.10 -3.94
N ALA A 108 16.93 -3.82 -2.89
CA ALA A 108 16.84 -5.27 -2.93
C ALA A 108 15.83 -5.73 -4.00
N CYS A 109 14.64 -5.13 -4.03
CA CYS A 109 13.64 -5.42 -5.05
C CYS A 109 14.11 -5.07 -6.45
N TYR A 110 14.76 -3.91 -6.60
CA TYR A 110 15.29 -3.51 -7.92
C TYR A 110 16.33 -4.49 -8.44
N LYS A 111 17.21 -4.99 -7.57
CA LYS A 111 18.19 -6.00 -7.94
C LYS A 111 17.57 -7.32 -8.38
N GLU A 112 16.42 -7.68 -7.80
CA GLU A 112 15.73 -8.96 -8.07
C GLU A 112 14.86 -8.90 -9.33
N VAL A 113 14.04 -7.84 -9.47
CA VAL A 113 12.98 -7.77 -10.50
C VAL A 113 13.01 -6.47 -11.31
N GLU A 114 14.03 -5.65 -11.21
CA GLU A 114 14.19 -4.36 -11.87
C GLU A 114 13.03 -3.38 -11.59
N SER A 115 12.39 -3.54 -10.45
CA SER A 115 11.26 -2.71 -9.98
C SER A 115 11.44 -2.32 -8.52
N GLN A 116 10.86 -1.18 -8.15
CA GLN A 116 10.94 -0.68 -6.79
C GLN A 116 9.99 -1.43 -5.83
N ALA A 117 10.20 -1.29 -4.51
CA ALA A 117 9.43 -1.98 -3.50
C ALA A 117 7.91 -1.77 -3.59
N ILE A 118 7.43 -0.62 -4.04
CA ILE A 118 5.98 -0.37 -4.21
C ILE A 118 5.40 -1.31 -5.28
N SER A 119 6.08 -1.50 -6.41
CA SER A 119 5.67 -2.44 -7.45
C SER A 119 5.75 -3.89 -6.95
N TYR A 120 6.79 -4.21 -6.17
CA TYR A 120 6.99 -5.53 -5.60
C TYR A 120 5.90 -5.90 -4.60
N THR A 121 5.60 -5.02 -3.64
CA THR A 121 4.56 -5.23 -2.63
C THR A 121 3.14 -5.25 -3.20
N THR A 122 2.95 -4.81 -4.44
CA THR A 122 1.69 -4.93 -5.19
C THR A 122 1.67 -6.21 -6.03
N GLY A 123 2.75 -6.49 -6.75
CA GLY A 123 2.82 -7.60 -7.71
C GLY A 123 2.88 -8.97 -7.06
N VAL A 124 3.68 -9.12 -5.99
CA VAL A 124 3.81 -10.43 -5.29
C VAL A 124 2.49 -10.90 -4.68
N PRO A 125 1.71 -10.08 -3.95
CA PRO A 125 0.39 -10.50 -3.48
C PRO A 125 -0.57 -10.86 -4.61
N ALA A 126 -0.60 -10.10 -5.70
CA ALA A 126 -1.43 -10.42 -6.86
C ALA A 126 -1.06 -11.78 -7.48
N MET A 127 0.23 -12.06 -7.62
CA MET A 127 0.74 -13.35 -8.09
C MET A 127 0.37 -14.48 -7.11
N CYS A 128 0.52 -14.27 -5.80
CA CYS A 128 0.12 -15.25 -4.79
C CYS A 128 -1.39 -15.54 -4.84
N GLY A 129 -2.23 -14.52 -5.01
CA GLY A 129 -3.68 -14.71 -5.20
C GLY A 129 -4.00 -15.54 -6.43
N ALA A 130 -3.36 -15.25 -7.57
CA ALA A 130 -3.51 -16.07 -8.78
C ALA A 130 -3.06 -17.53 -8.54
N LEU A 131 -1.97 -17.73 -7.79
CA LEU A 131 -1.49 -19.07 -7.42
C LEU A 131 -2.51 -19.82 -6.55
N MET A 132 -3.19 -19.16 -5.62
CA MET A 132 -4.26 -19.78 -4.80
C MET A 132 -5.38 -20.32 -5.67
N LEU A 133 -5.81 -19.55 -6.68
CA LEU A 133 -6.85 -19.98 -7.64
C LEU A 133 -6.35 -21.13 -8.52
N LEU A 134 -5.17 -21.02 -9.11
CA LEU A 134 -4.62 -22.01 -10.03
C LEU A 134 -4.31 -23.36 -9.35
N THR A 135 -3.98 -23.35 -8.07
CA THR A 135 -3.69 -24.56 -7.29
C THR A 135 -4.93 -25.12 -6.58
N GLY A 136 -6.09 -24.50 -6.72
CA GLY A 136 -7.34 -24.93 -6.10
C GLY A 136 -7.35 -24.76 -4.57
N LYS A 137 -6.51 -23.89 -4.03
CA LYS A 137 -6.56 -23.53 -2.59
C LYS A 137 -7.74 -22.59 -2.31
N TRP A 138 -8.07 -21.73 -3.26
CA TRP A 138 -9.28 -20.93 -3.28
C TRP A 138 -10.19 -21.42 -4.42
N THR A 139 -11.39 -21.89 -4.07
CA THR A 139 -12.27 -22.62 -5.02
C THR A 139 -13.65 -21.99 -5.18
N GLN A 140 -13.97 -20.93 -4.45
CA GLN A 140 -15.24 -20.23 -4.55
C GLN A 140 -15.44 -19.69 -5.97
N THR A 141 -16.66 -19.84 -6.49
CA THR A 141 -17.04 -19.34 -7.81
C THR A 141 -17.76 -18.00 -7.67
N GLY A 142 -17.44 -17.05 -8.53
CA GLY A 142 -18.05 -15.72 -8.53
C GLY A 142 -17.01 -14.62 -8.33
N VAL A 143 -17.47 -13.46 -7.89
CA VAL A 143 -16.63 -12.33 -7.51
C VAL A 143 -16.58 -12.28 -5.99
N HIS A 144 -15.39 -12.34 -5.45
CA HIS A 144 -15.15 -12.37 -4.01
C HIS A 144 -14.08 -11.35 -3.65
N THR A 145 -14.15 -10.81 -2.43
CA THR A 145 -13.07 -10.03 -1.83
C THR A 145 -12.10 -10.97 -1.09
N VAL A 146 -10.86 -10.53 -0.91
CA VAL A 146 -9.78 -11.42 -0.43
C VAL A 146 -10.04 -11.91 1.01
N GLU A 147 -10.71 -11.11 1.82
CA GLU A 147 -11.07 -11.43 3.21
C GLU A 147 -12.11 -12.55 3.37
N GLU A 148 -12.75 -12.98 2.27
CA GLU A 148 -13.69 -14.12 2.28
C GLU A 148 -12.98 -15.48 2.20
N PHE A 149 -11.67 -15.49 1.91
CA PHE A 149 -10.89 -16.70 1.72
C PHE A 149 -10.07 -17.05 2.97
N ASP A 150 -9.65 -18.31 3.05
CA ASP A 150 -8.67 -18.75 4.03
C ASP A 150 -7.33 -18.02 3.80
N PRO A 151 -6.84 -17.23 4.77
CA PRO A 151 -5.60 -16.47 4.61
C PRO A 151 -4.34 -17.33 4.75
N ASP A 152 -4.39 -18.46 5.44
CA ASP A 152 -3.19 -19.22 5.82
C ASP A 152 -2.35 -19.66 4.62
N PRO A 153 -2.89 -20.29 3.57
CA PRO A 153 -2.11 -20.67 2.40
C PRO A 153 -1.58 -19.49 1.60
N PHE A 154 -2.26 -18.35 1.66
CA PHE A 154 -1.82 -17.12 1.02
C PHE A 154 -0.64 -16.48 1.77
N LEU A 155 -0.70 -16.41 3.09
CA LEU A 155 0.40 -15.91 3.92
C LEU A 155 1.65 -16.81 3.80
N GLU A 156 1.48 -18.13 3.72
CA GLU A 156 2.58 -19.07 3.44
C GLU A 156 3.21 -18.79 2.06
N ALA A 157 2.41 -18.52 1.04
CA ALA A 157 2.89 -18.16 -0.27
C ALA A 157 3.65 -16.82 -0.26
N LEU A 158 3.15 -15.78 0.44
CA LEU A 158 3.88 -14.51 0.60
C LEU A 158 5.24 -14.72 1.25
N ASN A 159 5.31 -15.54 2.31
CA ASN A 159 6.58 -15.86 2.98
C ASN A 159 7.57 -16.58 2.03
N THR A 160 7.05 -17.43 1.14
CA THR A 160 7.86 -18.19 0.18
C THR A 160 8.35 -17.31 -0.98
N TYR A 161 7.53 -16.39 -1.45
CA TYR A 161 7.78 -15.60 -2.66
C TYR A 161 8.23 -14.16 -2.40
N GLY A 162 8.95 -13.91 -1.30
CA GLY A 162 9.74 -12.70 -1.09
C GLY A 162 9.10 -11.60 -0.26
N LEU A 163 7.86 -11.80 0.27
CA LEU A 163 7.22 -10.87 1.20
C LEU A 163 6.94 -11.53 2.56
N PRO A 164 7.98 -11.91 3.31
CA PRO A 164 7.78 -12.58 4.59
C PRO A 164 7.04 -11.67 5.57
N CYS A 165 5.95 -12.21 6.14
CA CYS A 165 5.19 -11.57 7.18
C CYS A 165 5.94 -11.67 8.52
N ARG A 166 5.97 -10.56 9.25
CA ARG A 166 6.47 -10.45 10.61
C ARG A 166 5.32 -10.18 11.55
N GLU A 167 5.46 -10.60 12.79
CA GLU A 167 4.43 -10.45 13.81
C GLU A 167 4.98 -9.78 15.07
N SER A 168 4.16 -8.98 15.74
CA SER A 168 4.47 -8.38 17.02
C SER A 168 3.22 -8.23 17.87
N HIS A 169 3.32 -8.55 19.14
CA HIS A 169 2.26 -8.31 20.13
C HIS A 169 2.42 -6.96 20.85
N THR A 170 3.51 -6.27 20.61
CA THR A 170 3.79 -4.91 21.06
C THR A 170 4.04 -4.05 19.84
N PRO A 171 2.96 -3.59 19.16
CA PRO A 171 3.11 -2.85 17.93
C PRO A 171 3.90 -1.57 18.16
N VAL A 172 5.03 -1.49 17.48
CA VAL A 172 5.86 -0.30 17.36
C VAL A 172 6.00 -0.02 15.87
N LEU A 173 5.84 1.24 15.47
CA LEU A 173 6.14 1.61 14.08
C LEU A 173 7.62 1.32 13.82
N VAL A 174 7.90 0.67 12.71
CA VAL A 174 9.28 0.41 12.30
C VAL A 174 9.87 1.76 11.88
N ASP A 175 10.87 2.23 12.64
CA ASP A 175 11.65 3.40 12.26
C ASP A 175 12.46 3.11 11.01
N GLU A 176 12.64 4.14 10.18
CA GLU A 176 13.38 4.08 8.90
C GLU A 176 14.86 3.75 9.08
#